data_e9a559dda4d2ce4f91c6af3f28c222bf
#
_entry.id   e9a559dda4d2ce4f91c6af3f28c222bf
#
_cell.length_a   1.000
_cell.length_b   1.000
_cell.length_c   1.000
_cell.angle_alpha   90.00
_cell.angle_beta   90.00
_cell.angle_gamma   90.00
#
_symmetry.space_group_name_H-M   'P 1'
#
loop_
_entity.id
_entity.type
_entity.pdbx_description
1 polymer ?
#
loop_
_entity_poly.entity_id
_entity_poly.type
_entity_poly.pdbx_seq_one_letter_code
_entity_poly.pdbx_strand_id
1 'polypeptide(L)'
;MIRKILSFSIALIFIFPIFFLITSSFKNNIDLFSLPPKLFLFDIDFSAYERVFGFSKLLKFDPSYGELYLTSRILDSLIVGIGSSSLTLIIGIYAGYYISRANFKYKNFLIMSILSARMMPLISIAIPLYFVYEKINLLDTYVGLILIHTFI
;
A
#
# COMPACT_ATOMS: atom_id res chain seq x y z
N MET A 1 10.19 35.56 -5.88
CA MET A 1 9.53 35.09 -7.08
C MET A 1 10.16 33.78 -7.59
N ILE A 2 11.45 33.69 -7.79
CA ILE A 2 12.18 32.51 -8.27
C ILE A 2 11.91 31.24 -7.42
N ARG A 3 11.96 31.33 -6.08
CA ARG A 3 11.69 30.19 -5.18
C ARG A 3 10.29 29.59 -5.40
N LYS A 4 9.27 30.43 -5.61
CA LYS A 4 7.89 29.96 -5.85
C LYS A 4 7.77 29.23 -7.20
N ILE A 5 8.44 29.78 -8.23
CA ILE A 5 8.46 29.16 -9.56
C ILE A 5 9.17 27.80 -9.49
N LEU A 6 10.34 27.76 -8.83
CA LEU A 6 11.09 26.52 -8.67
C LEU A 6 10.30 25.44 -7.88
N SER A 7 9.66 25.84 -6.77
CA SER A 7 8.81 24.93 -6.00
C SER A 7 7.63 24.39 -6.81
N PHE A 8 7.00 25.24 -7.62
CA PHE A 8 5.89 24.84 -8.50
C PHE A 8 6.36 23.88 -9.59
N SER A 9 7.50 24.15 -10.23
CA SER A 9 8.08 23.28 -11.26
C SER A 9 8.43 21.91 -10.70
N ILE A 10 9.02 21.87 -9.51
CA ILE A 10 9.32 20.60 -8.82
C ILE A 10 8.02 19.83 -8.52
N ALA A 11 6.99 20.51 -8.00
CA ALA A 11 5.70 19.89 -7.72
C ALA A 11 5.06 19.29 -8.99
N LEU A 12 5.13 19.97 -10.13
CA LEU A 12 4.64 19.46 -11.41
C LEU A 12 5.35 18.17 -11.83
N ILE A 13 6.67 18.09 -11.66
CA ILE A 13 7.44 16.89 -11.97
C ILE A 13 6.97 15.69 -11.12
N PHE A 14 6.71 15.92 -9.82
CA PHE A 14 6.21 14.86 -8.93
C PHE A 14 4.73 14.48 -9.18
N ILE A 15 3.92 15.40 -9.67
CA ILE A 15 2.52 15.15 -10.02
C ILE A 15 2.38 14.43 -11.36
N PHE A 16 3.31 14.61 -12.28
CA PHE A 16 3.24 14.03 -13.62
C PHE A 16 3.05 12.50 -13.65
N PRO A 17 3.81 11.69 -12.87
CA PRO A 17 3.57 10.25 -12.82
C PRO A 17 2.17 9.88 -12.34
N ILE A 18 1.64 10.61 -11.36
CA ILE A 18 0.28 10.39 -10.82
C ILE A 18 -0.76 10.73 -11.91
N PHE A 19 -0.60 11.86 -12.58
CA PHE A 19 -1.44 12.26 -13.71
C PHE A 19 -1.42 11.19 -14.81
N PHE A 20 -0.22 10.68 -15.16
CA PHE A 20 -0.08 9.64 -16.17
C PHE A 20 -0.80 8.35 -15.76
N LEU A 21 -0.69 7.90 -14.50
CA LEU A 21 -1.39 6.73 -13.98
C LEU A 21 -2.92 6.91 -14.07
N ILE A 22 -3.43 8.07 -13.62
CA ILE A 22 -4.86 8.37 -13.68
C ILE A 22 -5.35 8.35 -15.12
N THR A 23 -4.68 9.05 -16.04
CA THR A 23 -5.10 9.10 -17.45
C THR A 23 -5.00 7.72 -18.10
N SER A 24 -3.99 6.92 -17.77
CA SER A 24 -3.80 5.57 -18.29
C SER A 24 -4.89 4.60 -17.85
N SER A 25 -5.47 4.80 -16.66
CA SER A 25 -6.56 3.96 -16.16
C SER A 25 -7.86 4.08 -16.96
N PHE A 26 -8.02 5.16 -17.75
CA PHE A 26 -9.16 5.41 -18.61
C PHE A 26 -8.91 5.11 -20.08
N LYS A 27 -7.77 4.50 -20.43
CA LYS A 27 -7.42 4.17 -21.81
C LYS A 27 -7.73 2.71 -22.11
N ASN A 28 -8.15 2.45 -23.35
CA ASN A 28 -8.19 1.11 -23.88
C ASN A 28 -6.75 0.57 -24.13
N ASN A 29 -6.61 -0.72 -24.35
CA ASN A 29 -5.31 -1.35 -24.57
C ASN A 29 -4.58 -0.81 -25.82
N ILE A 30 -5.29 -0.40 -26.84
CA ILE A 30 -4.70 0.12 -28.10
C ILE A 30 -4.06 1.48 -27.84
N ASP A 31 -4.76 2.37 -27.14
CA ASP A 31 -4.26 3.70 -26.81
C ASP A 31 -3.17 3.68 -25.73
N LEU A 32 -3.24 2.72 -24.84
CA LEU A 32 -2.23 2.53 -23.77
C LEU A 32 -0.86 2.19 -24.35
N PHE A 33 -0.81 1.33 -25.38
CA PHE A 33 0.42 0.86 -26.00
C PHE A 33 0.72 1.54 -27.34
N SER A 34 0.02 2.64 -27.69
CA SER A 34 0.24 3.39 -28.92
C SER A 34 1.60 4.08 -28.94
N LEU A 35 2.21 4.13 -30.12
CA LEU A 35 3.43 4.89 -30.42
C LEU A 35 3.16 5.90 -31.52
N PRO A 36 3.28 7.21 -31.25
CA PRO A 36 3.69 7.86 -30.00
C PRO A 36 2.60 7.75 -28.92
N PRO A 37 2.99 7.87 -27.60
CA PRO A 37 2.04 7.78 -26.48
C PRO A 37 0.98 8.88 -26.54
N LYS A 38 -0.30 8.51 -26.49
CA LYS A 38 -1.41 9.46 -26.43
C LYS A 38 -1.61 9.95 -25.00
N LEU A 39 -1.12 11.14 -24.66
CA LEU A 39 -1.23 11.68 -23.29
C LEU A 39 -2.59 12.34 -23.01
N PHE A 40 -3.16 13.06 -23.98
CA PHE A 40 -4.36 13.88 -23.78
C PHE A 40 -5.53 13.56 -24.73
N LEU A 41 -5.24 12.99 -25.90
CA LEU A 41 -6.25 12.70 -26.94
C LEU A 41 -6.44 11.19 -27.02
N PHE A 42 -7.40 10.67 -26.27
CA PHE A 42 -7.81 9.26 -26.26
C PHE A 42 -9.29 9.15 -25.92
N ASP A 43 -9.93 8.07 -26.35
CA ASP A 43 -11.30 7.76 -25.98
C ASP A 43 -11.35 7.20 -24.56
N ILE A 44 -12.26 7.74 -23.75
CA ILE A 44 -12.42 7.31 -22.36
C ILE A 44 -13.07 5.92 -22.35
N ASP A 45 -12.37 4.95 -21.76
CA ASP A 45 -12.80 3.56 -21.63
C ASP A 45 -12.88 3.16 -20.15
N PHE A 46 -14.05 2.74 -19.71
CA PHE A 46 -14.30 2.26 -18.34
C PHE A 46 -14.21 0.73 -18.20
N SER A 47 -13.90 0.01 -19.27
CA SER A 47 -13.88 -1.47 -19.27
C SER A 47 -12.95 -2.07 -18.21
N ALA A 48 -11.85 -1.38 -17.89
CA ALA A 48 -10.95 -1.81 -16.83
C ALA A 48 -11.63 -1.75 -15.44
N TYR A 49 -12.39 -0.69 -15.19
CA TYR A 49 -13.14 -0.52 -13.94
C TYR A 49 -14.30 -1.51 -13.83
N GLU A 50 -15.00 -1.75 -14.95
CA GLU A 50 -16.06 -2.77 -15.00
C GLU A 50 -15.54 -4.16 -14.65
N ARG A 51 -14.36 -4.53 -15.17
CA ARG A 51 -13.70 -5.80 -14.83
C ARG A 51 -13.30 -5.88 -13.35
N VAL A 52 -12.78 -4.79 -12.78
CA VAL A 52 -12.33 -4.76 -11.39
C VAL A 52 -13.50 -4.84 -10.40
N PHE A 53 -14.56 -4.07 -10.66
CA PHE A 53 -15.70 -3.96 -9.74
C PHE A 53 -16.83 -4.96 -10.02
N GLY A 54 -16.69 -5.79 -11.07
CA GLY A 54 -17.67 -6.82 -11.39
C GLY A 54 -19.04 -6.27 -11.81
N PHE A 55 -19.13 -5.02 -12.27
CA PHE A 55 -20.38 -4.43 -12.77
C PHE A 55 -20.89 -5.11 -14.04
N SER A 56 -20.07 -5.87 -14.72
CA SER A 56 -20.43 -6.60 -15.93
C SER A 56 -20.90 -8.03 -15.63
N LYS A 57 -22.03 -8.19 -14.93
CA LYS A 57 -22.79 -9.46 -14.98
C LYS A 57 -23.25 -9.82 -16.40
N LEU A 58 -22.99 -8.95 -17.37
CA LEU A 58 -23.43 -9.04 -18.76
C LEU A 58 -22.30 -9.36 -19.77
N LEU A 59 -21.05 -9.20 -19.39
CA LEU A 59 -19.95 -9.64 -20.23
C LEU A 59 -19.69 -11.12 -19.94
N LYS A 60 -19.89 -11.95 -20.95
CA LYS A 60 -19.61 -13.38 -20.91
C LYS A 60 -18.26 -13.60 -20.27
N PHE A 61 -18.24 -14.33 -19.18
CA PHE A 61 -17.07 -14.85 -18.51
C PHE A 61 -16.11 -15.44 -19.57
N ASP A 62 -14.95 -14.86 -19.72
CA ASP A 62 -13.87 -15.46 -20.48
C ASP A 62 -12.96 -16.20 -19.51
N PRO A 63 -13.00 -17.57 -19.50
CA PRO A 63 -12.19 -18.36 -18.57
C PRO A 63 -10.68 -18.15 -18.72
N SER A 64 -10.23 -17.56 -19.85
CA SER A 64 -8.81 -17.34 -20.13
C SER A 64 -8.19 -16.22 -19.27
N TYR A 65 -9.00 -15.35 -18.67
CA TYR A 65 -8.51 -14.26 -17.80
C TYR A 65 -8.56 -14.60 -16.30
N GLY A 66 -9.02 -15.79 -15.92
CA GLY A 66 -9.28 -16.15 -14.53
C GLY A 66 -10.27 -15.20 -13.85
N GLU A 67 -11.05 -15.67 -12.90
CA GLU A 67 -11.85 -14.79 -12.06
C GLU A 67 -10.89 -13.93 -11.22
N LEU A 68 -10.55 -12.76 -11.72
CA LEU A 68 -9.87 -11.75 -10.93
C LEU A 68 -10.87 -11.20 -9.91
N TYR A 69 -10.98 -11.86 -8.77
CA TYR A 69 -11.69 -11.35 -7.58
C TYR A 69 -10.95 -10.14 -7.01
N LEU A 70 -10.72 -9.13 -7.87
CA LEU A 70 -10.02 -7.91 -7.46
C LEU A 70 -10.76 -7.17 -6.36
N THR A 71 -12.10 -7.24 -6.38
CA THR A 71 -12.94 -6.62 -5.34
C THR A 71 -12.69 -7.26 -3.97
N SER A 72 -12.59 -8.58 -3.89
CA SER A 72 -12.27 -9.25 -2.63
C SER A 72 -10.85 -8.91 -2.16
N ARG A 73 -9.88 -8.87 -3.06
CA ARG A 73 -8.49 -8.49 -2.75
C ARG A 73 -8.36 -7.05 -2.27
N ILE A 74 -9.15 -6.13 -2.83
CA ILE A 74 -9.22 -4.74 -2.36
C ILE A 74 -9.79 -4.69 -0.94
N LEU A 75 -10.85 -5.45 -0.65
CA LEU A 75 -11.43 -5.53 0.69
C LEU A 75 -10.45 -6.15 1.69
N ASP A 76 -9.76 -7.24 1.32
CA ASP A 76 -8.71 -7.86 2.15
C ASP A 76 -7.62 -6.83 2.49
N SER A 77 -7.15 -6.08 1.49
CA SER A 77 -6.14 -5.04 1.67
C SER A 77 -6.63 -3.89 2.55
N LEU A 78 -7.89 -3.49 2.43
CA LEU A 78 -8.50 -2.46 3.27
C LEU A 78 -8.61 -2.92 4.73
N ILE A 79 -9.06 -4.14 4.98
CA ILE A 79 -9.17 -4.71 6.33
C ILE A 79 -7.80 -4.74 7.00
N VAL A 80 -6.80 -5.28 6.30
CA VAL A 80 -5.42 -5.34 6.82
C VAL A 80 -4.83 -3.95 7.00
N GLY A 81 -4.99 -3.06 6.01
CA GLY A 81 -4.44 -1.71 6.04
C GLY A 81 -5.04 -0.85 7.15
N ILE A 82 -6.37 -0.83 7.29
CA ILE A 82 -7.05 -0.07 8.35
C ILE A 82 -6.74 -0.69 9.72
N GLY A 83 -6.76 -2.02 9.83
CA GLY A 83 -6.48 -2.72 11.08
C GLY A 83 -5.06 -2.45 11.57
N SER A 84 -4.05 -2.63 10.72
CA SER A 84 -2.65 -2.39 11.08
C SER A 84 -2.36 -0.93 11.38
N SER A 85 -2.87 0.00 10.57
CA SER A 85 -2.69 1.43 10.79
C SER A 85 -3.32 1.89 12.11
N SER A 86 -4.52 1.42 12.41
CA SER A 86 -5.21 1.75 13.67
C SER A 86 -4.43 1.23 14.87
N LEU A 87 -3.98 -0.02 14.81
CA LEU A 87 -3.23 -0.65 15.90
C LEU A 87 -1.86 0.04 16.09
N THR A 88 -1.16 0.35 14.99
CA THR A 88 0.10 1.10 15.02
C THR A 88 -0.08 2.48 15.64
N LEU A 89 -1.14 3.21 15.28
CA LEU A 89 -1.42 4.53 15.85
C LEU A 89 -1.72 4.44 17.35
N ILE A 90 -2.55 3.50 17.78
CA ILE A 90 -2.86 3.31 19.19
C ILE A 90 -1.60 3.02 19.99
N ILE A 91 -0.82 2.02 19.59
CA ILE A 91 0.41 1.63 20.30
C ILE A 91 1.44 2.77 20.23
N GLY A 92 1.62 3.38 19.05
CA GLY A 92 2.62 4.42 18.81
C GLY A 92 2.33 5.70 19.61
N ILE A 93 1.08 6.15 19.69
CA ILE A 93 0.69 7.33 20.45
C ILE A 93 0.97 7.10 21.95
N TYR A 94 0.52 5.98 22.52
CA TYR A 94 0.72 5.69 23.93
C TYR A 94 2.20 5.49 24.26
N ALA A 95 2.94 4.73 23.45
CA ALA A 95 4.37 4.50 23.64
C ALA A 95 5.16 5.82 23.52
N GLY A 96 4.90 6.60 22.47
CA GLY A 96 5.55 7.89 22.26
C GLY A 96 5.27 8.89 23.35
N TYR A 97 4.00 8.99 23.80
CA TYR A 97 3.62 9.84 24.92
C TYR A 97 4.35 9.43 26.21
N TYR A 98 4.34 8.15 26.54
CA TYR A 98 5.03 7.65 27.75
C TYR A 98 6.54 7.91 27.67
N ILE A 99 7.19 7.56 26.56
CA ILE A 99 8.63 7.77 26.38
C ILE A 99 8.98 9.26 26.46
N SER A 100 8.14 10.18 25.97
CA SER A 100 8.41 11.63 26.02
C SER A 100 8.37 12.16 27.45
N ARG A 101 7.42 11.70 28.26
CA ARG A 101 7.14 12.23 29.60
C ARG A 101 7.89 11.52 30.73
N ALA A 102 8.12 10.22 30.62
CA ALA A 102 8.76 9.45 31.67
C ALA A 102 10.27 9.68 31.69
N ASN A 103 10.81 9.88 32.89
CA ASN A 103 12.25 9.92 33.17
C ASN A 103 12.65 8.59 33.80
N PHE A 104 13.27 7.70 33.01
CA PHE A 104 13.79 6.44 33.49
C PHE A 104 15.21 6.18 32.96
N LYS A 105 15.99 5.42 33.74
CA LYS A 105 17.44 5.23 33.53
C LYS A 105 17.80 4.72 32.13
N TYR A 106 16.96 3.89 31.53
CA TYR A 106 17.24 3.21 30.24
C TYR A 106 16.49 3.80 29.05
N LYS A 107 15.96 5.01 29.16
CA LYS A 107 15.18 5.68 28.09
C LYS A 107 15.91 5.74 26.76
N ASN A 108 17.16 6.21 26.77
CA ASN A 108 17.96 6.33 25.54
C ASN A 108 18.30 4.95 24.96
N PHE A 109 18.57 3.97 25.80
CA PHE A 109 18.80 2.61 25.35
C PHE A 109 17.55 2.03 24.66
N LEU A 110 16.36 2.22 25.23
CA LEU A 110 15.10 1.80 24.62
C LEU A 110 14.88 2.45 23.24
N ILE A 111 15.07 3.76 23.14
CA ILE A 111 14.93 4.49 21.88
C ILE A 111 15.91 3.95 20.83
N MET A 112 17.19 3.77 21.21
CA MET A 112 18.20 3.23 20.31
C MET A 112 17.89 1.79 19.89
N SER A 113 17.36 0.96 20.78
CA SER A 113 16.95 -0.41 20.46
C SER A 113 15.81 -0.44 19.44
N ILE A 114 14.80 0.42 19.58
CA ILE A 114 13.69 0.55 18.62
C ILE A 114 14.21 0.99 17.25
N LEU A 115 15.09 1.98 17.22
CA LEU A 115 15.70 2.45 15.98
C LEU A 115 16.56 1.38 15.31
N SER A 116 17.37 0.67 16.11
CA SER A 116 18.22 -0.43 15.62
C SER A 116 17.40 -1.59 15.04
N ALA A 117 16.27 -1.92 15.66
CA ALA A 117 15.37 -2.96 15.15
C ALA A 117 14.86 -2.65 13.74
N ARG A 118 14.62 -1.38 13.42
CA ARG A 118 14.21 -0.95 12.07
C ARG A 118 15.31 -1.03 11.02
N MET A 119 16.57 -1.16 11.42
CA MET A 119 17.70 -1.35 10.50
C MET A 119 17.86 -2.80 10.04
N MET A 120 17.15 -3.74 10.67
CA MET A 120 17.21 -5.15 10.28
C MET A 120 16.52 -5.35 8.91
N PRO A 121 17.13 -6.10 7.97
CA PRO A 121 16.50 -6.44 6.71
C PRO A 121 15.25 -7.29 6.96
N LEU A 122 14.10 -6.90 6.39
CA LEU A 122 12.83 -7.61 6.55
C LEU A 122 12.93 -9.10 6.17
N ILE A 123 13.70 -9.41 5.14
CA ILE A 123 13.91 -10.79 4.68
C ILE A 123 14.52 -11.68 5.76
N SER A 124 15.39 -11.13 6.61
CA SER A 124 16.04 -11.89 7.70
C SER A 124 15.05 -12.25 8.81
N ILE A 125 13.98 -11.48 8.96
CA ILE A 125 12.94 -11.71 9.97
C ILE A 125 11.84 -12.62 9.41
N ALA A 126 11.62 -12.62 8.09
CA ALA A 126 10.52 -13.33 7.45
C ALA A 126 10.54 -14.84 7.72
N ILE A 127 11.73 -15.48 7.62
CA ILE A 127 11.86 -16.93 7.82
C ILE A 127 11.55 -17.36 9.26
N PRO A 128 12.18 -16.78 10.30
CA PRO A 128 11.84 -17.12 11.69
C PRO A 128 10.37 -16.84 12.01
N LEU A 129 9.84 -15.74 11.49
CA LEU A 129 8.47 -15.32 11.73
C LEU A 129 7.46 -16.31 11.12
N TYR A 130 7.75 -16.84 9.92
CA TYR A 130 6.93 -17.87 9.30
C TYR A 130 6.75 -19.08 10.22
N PHE A 131 7.82 -19.62 10.79
CA PHE A 131 7.76 -20.75 11.70
C PHE A 131 7.01 -20.46 13.01
N VAL A 132 7.11 -19.22 13.52
CA VAL A 132 6.33 -18.79 14.68
C VAL A 132 4.85 -18.76 14.34
N TYR A 133 4.49 -18.15 13.22
CA TYR A 133 3.09 -18.02 12.76
C TYR A 133 2.45 -19.36 12.46
N GLU A 134 3.22 -20.29 11.88
CA GLU A 134 2.77 -21.66 11.66
C GLU A 134 2.40 -22.34 12.99
N LYS A 135 3.29 -22.26 14.01
CA LYS A 135 3.05 -22.89 15.32
C LYS A 135 1.85 -22.34 16.08
N ILE A 136 1.52 -21.08 15.88
CA ILE A 136 0.38 -20.42 16.56
C ILE A 136 -0.86 -20.29 15.67
N ASN A 137 -0.86 -20.95 14.49
CA ASN A 137 -1.95 -20.95 13.51
C ASN A 137 -2.39 -19.55 13.06
N LEU A 138 -1.45 -18.64 12.86
CA LEU A 138 -1.69 -17.30 12.33
C LEU A 138 -1.36 -17.15 10.85
N LEU A 139 -0.86 -18.19 10.17
CA LEU A 139 -0.68 -18.18 8.72
C LEU A 139 -2.04 -18.03 8.03
N ASP A 140 -2.07 -17.28 6.92
CA ASP A 140 -3.24 -17.02 6.10
C ASP A 140 -4.45 -16.44 6.85
N THR A 141 -4.19 -15.68 7.93
CA THR A 141 -5.22 -15.01 8.71
C THR A 141 -5.09 -13.49 8.64
N TYR A 142 -6.23 -12.77 8.70
CA TYR A 142 -6.22 -11.31 8.81
C TYR A 142 -5.49 -10.83 10.06
N VAL A 143 -5.65 -11.53 11.18
CA VAL A 143 -4.97 -11.20 12.45
C VAL A 143 -3.46 -11.29 12.28
N GLY A 144 -2.96 -12.37 11.67
CA GLY A 144 -1.55 -12.53 11.37
C GLY A 144 -1.01 -11.39 10.50
N LEU A 145 -1.72 -11.06 9.41
CA LEU A 145 -1.33 -9.96 8.53
C LEU A 145 -1.36 -8.60 9.23
N ILE A 146 -2.38 -8.31 10.02
CA ILE A 146 -2.50 -7.07 10.79
C ILE A 146 -1.34 -6.93 11.78
N LEU A 147 -1.03 -8.00 12.52
CA LEU A 147 0.07 -7.98 13.48
C LEU A 147 1.41 -7.73 12.80
N ILE A 148 1.73 -8.46 11.74
CA ILE A 148 3.02 -8.28 11.05
C ILE A 148 3.17 -6.87 10.50
N HIS A 149 2.13 -6.29 9.88
CA HIS A 149 2.17 -4.92 9.36
C HIS A 149 2.17 -3.85 10.46
N THR A 150 1.74 -4.19 11.68
CA THR A 150 1.79 -3.28 12.82
C THR A 150 3.20 -3.13 13.36
N PHE A 151 4.01 -4.19 13.33
CA PHE A 151 5.34 -4.23 13.96
C PHE A 151 6.50 -4.01 12.98
N ILE A 152 6.25 -4.06 11.68
CA ILE A 152 7.23 -3.75 10.63
C ILE A 152 7.14 -2.28 10.25
#